data_9a1e8f3fd366310ebcdf860bd4b44150
#
_entry.id   9a1e8f3fd366310ebcdf860bd4b44150
#
_cell.length_a   1.000
_cell.length_b   1.000
_cell.length_c   1.000
_cell.angle_alpha   90.00
_cell.angle_beta   90.00
_cell.angle_gamma   90.00
#
_symmetry.space_group_name_H-M   'P 1'
#
loop_
_entity.id
_entity.type
_entity.pdbx_description
1 polymer ?
#
loop_
_entity_poly.entity_id
_entity_poly.type
_entity_poly.pdbx_seq_one_letter_code
_entity_poly.pdbx_strand_id
1 'polypeptide(L)'
;MAGLTADADYDLVPGTEHLIEVIGHDSTKPHDASRSDVVLIPRPSDDPNDPLNWSHGRKTLAVCMSYLYVFGTGIATSLQYSVLSDITKDTGISTANLVQGTGLMFLFFGWACLIWQPLALTYGRRGVYLTTMLLTIPMMEWTAYSTSSGEWFAHRILIGIIASPIESLCEVTVFDLYFAHNRGTYMGLYVFTLFGSNFLAPLFAGWFNDAYGWRWTMHLGTIVCAFCFVVMFFFMEETIYFRDVDGVHLTGVVPTTELAQDPKSRESLEKPSPTTTAESTAGVALTQDTLPHHMARTPITPAIWSKYSFFRVLPGRPSRLDAFKMVYRPLIMIFRFPTVAWSGFLYGINLAWYNVLNGTASPVLSSAPYNWSAAQIGCVYAGPIIGAAVASLWSGNAADWIALKLARRNGG
;
A
#
# COMPACT_ATOMS: atom_id res chain seq x y z
N MET A 1 14.18 -40.71 24.07
CA MET A 1 14.01 -39.22 24.02
C MET A 1 15.38 -38.67 23.67
N ALA A 2 15.64 -38.47 22.38
CA ALA A 2 16.90 -37.93 21.92
C ALA A 2 16.75 -36.39 21.94
N GLY A 3 17.69 -35.71 22.61
CA GLY A 3 17.75 -34.26 22.64
C GLY A 3 18.01 -33.74 21.22
N LEU A 4 17.07 -32.95 20.72
CA LEU A 4 17.28 -32.10 19.58
C LEU A 4 18.21 -30.98 20.01
N THR A 5 19.46 -31.07 19.63
CA THR A 5 20.47 -30.02 19.80
C THR A 5 20.03 -28.78 19.02
N ALA A 6 20.09 -27.64 19.68
CA ALA A 6 19.61 -26.33 19.21
C ALA A 6 20.52 -25.65 18.15
N ASP A 7 21.25 -26.41 17.35
CA ASP A 7 22.19 -25.90 16.32
C ASP A 7 21.84 -26.45 14.92
N ALA A 8 20.55 -26.48 14.57
CA ALA A 8 20.18 -26.48 13.18
C ALA A 8 20.14 -25.01 12.72
N ASP A 9 21.31 -24.53 12.28
CA ASP A 9 21.43 -23.38 11.40
C ASP A 9 20.67 -23.74 10.12
N TYR A 10 19.34 -23.61 10.15
CA TYR A 10 18.54 -23.68 8.94
C TYR A 10 19.03 -22.53 8.11
N ASP A 11 19.60 -22.82 6.93
CA ASP A 11 19.83 -21.85 5.88
C ASP A 11 18.49 -21.13 5.65
N LEU A 12 18.22 -20.08 6.42
CA LEU A 12 17.01 -19.29 6.31
C LEU A 12 16.96 -18.73 4.90
N VAL A 13 15.94 -19.13 4.15
CA VAL A 13 15.70 -18.54 2.84
C VAL A 13 15.66 -17.03 3.05
N PRO A 14 16.44 -16.23 2.29
CA PRO A 14 16.48 -14.79 2.47
C PRO A 14 15.06 -14.19 2.50
N GLY A 15 14.75 -13.43 3.55
CA GLY A 15 13.41 -12.85 3.78
C GLY A 15 12.50 -13.66 4.68
N THR A 16 12.95 -14.81 5.21
CA THR A 16 12.20 -15.55 6.24
C THR A 16 12.43 -14.90 7.60
N GLU A 17 11.34 -14.59 8.31
CA GLU A 17 11.37 -14.01 9.65
C GLU A 17 10.49 -14.83 10.57
N HIS A 18 10.95 -15.09 11.81
CA HIS A 18 10.18 -15.80 12.82
C HIS A 18 9.21 -14.84 13.51
N LEU A 19 7.90 -15.12 13.38
CA LEU A 19 6.83 -14.33 14.02
C LEU A 19 6.69 -14.64 15.52
N ILE A 20 7.19 -15.81 15.96
CA ILE A 20 7.03 -16.33 17.32
C ILE A 20 8.36 -16.86 17.80
N GLU A 21 8.67 -16.61 19.07
CA GLU A 21 9.82 -17.19 19.75
C GLU A 21 9.36 -18.37 20.63
N VAL A 22 9.74 -19.58 20.22
CA VAL A 22 9.29 -20.82 20.89
C VAL A 22 10.24 -21.27 22.00
N ILE A 23 11.50 -20.88 21.97
CA ILE A 23 12.55 -21.34 22.91
C ILE A 23 13.38 -20.16 23.40
N GLY A 24 13.17 -19.78 24.66
CA GLY A 24 14.00 -18.82 25.38
C GLY A 24 13.72 -17.37 25.05
N HIS A 25 13.48 -16.54 26.06
CA HIS A 25 13.40 -15.10 25.89
C HIS A 25 14.78 -14.56 25.50
N ASP A 26 14.99 -14.27 24.22
CA ASP A 26 16.07 -13.42 23.79
C ASP A 26 15.69 -11.98 24.19
N SER A 27 16.25 -11.51 25.29
CA SER A 27 16.00 -10.16 25.84
C SER A 27 16.36 -9.01 24.89
N THR A 28 16.95 -9.33 23.74
CA THR A 28 17.34 -8.34 22.72
C THR A 28 16.23 -8.04 21.71
N LYS A 29 15.19 -8.89 21.63
CA LYS A 29 14.07 -8.70 20.68
C LYS A 29 12.88 -8.05 21.37
N PRO A 30 12.27 -7.01 20.76
CA PRO A 30 11.05 -6.42 21.30
C PRO A 30 9.85 -7.35 21.07
N HIS A 31 9.09 -7.61 22.14
CA HIS A 31 7.88 -8.44 22.12
C HIS A 31 6.61 -7.59 22.27
N ASP A 32 5.48 -8.15 21.81
CA ASP A 32 4.18 -7.52 22.00
C ASP A 32 3.79 -7.51 23.48
N ALA A 33 3.34 -6.37 24.00
CA ALA A 33 2.97 -6.21 25.41
C ALA A 33 1.79 -7.11 25.83
N SER A 34 0.93 -7.49 24.88
CA SER A 34 -0.23 -8.35 25.12
C SER A 34 0.04 -9.83 24.86
N ARG A 35 1.09 -10.14 24.11
CA ARG A 35 1.47 -11.50 23.67
C ARG A 35 2.98 -11.64 23.71
N SER A 36 3.51 -12.06 24.83
CA SER A 36 4.95 -12.17 25.07
C SER A 36 5.69 -13.16 24.16
N ASP A 37 4.97 -14.02 23.45
CA ASP A 37 5.50 -14.98 22.47
C ASP A 37 5.63 -14.39 21.05
N VAL A 38 5.07 -13.20 20.80
CA VAL A 38 5.05 -12.58 19.47
C VAL A 38 6.16 -11.53 19.35
N VAL A 39 7.04 -11.72 18.38
CA VAL A 39 8.11 -10.77 18.04
C VAL A 39 7.55 -9.62 17.22
N LEU A 40 7.94 -8.39 17.57
CA LEU A 40 7.53 -7.19 16.82
C LEU A 40 8.34 -7.02 15.54
N ILE A 41 7.72 -7.27 14.39
CA ILE A 41 8.31 -7.16 13.07
C ILE A 41 7.52 -6.14 12.24
N PRO A 42 8.20 -5.11 11.66
CA PRO A 42 9.61 -4.75 11.78
C PRO A 42 9.94 -4.20 13.17
N ARG A 43 11.23 -4.24 13.56
CA ARG A 43 11.67 -3.69 14.84
C ARG A 43 11.40 -2.19 14.88
N PRO A 44 10.66 -1.67 15.88
CA PRO A 44 10.46 -0.24 16.03
C PRO A 44 11.78 0.44 16.44
N SER A 45 11.97 1.70 16.00
CA SER A 45 13.08 2.52 16.47
C SER A 45 12.74 3.17 17.81
N ASP A 46 13.75 3.73 18.51
CA ASP A 46 13.54 4.49 19.76
C ASP A 46 12.97 5.91 19.51
N ASP A 47 12.82 6.32 18.23
CA ASP A 47 12.31 7.64 17.86
C ASP A 47 10.76 7.68 18.02
N PRO A 48 10.20 8.63 18.81
CA PRO A 48 8.76 8.83 18.92
C PRO A 48 8.08 9.25 17.61
N ASN A 49 8.85 9.69 16.60
CA ASN A 49 8.33 10.00 15.27
C ASN A 49 8.15 8.75 14.37
N ASP A 50 8.70 7.60 14.76
CA ASP A 50 8.45 6.35 14.03
C ASP A 50 6.96 6.01 14.06
N PRO A 51 6.29 5.81 12.92
CA PRO A 51 4.87 5.46 12.87
C PRO A 51 4.51 4.21 13.67
N LEU A 52 5.45 3.27 13.86
CA LEU A 52 5.24 2.09 14.68
C LEU A 52 5.09 2.42 16.17
N ASN A 53 5.62 3.57 16.64
CA ASN A 53 5.52 4.04 18.02
C ASN A 53 4.31 4.97 18.26
N TRP A 54 3.56 5.33 17.21
CA TRP A 54 2.42 6.23 17.36
C TRP A 54 1.34 5.64 18.26
N SER A 55 0.62 6.52 18.97
CA SER A 55 -0.54 6.11 19.75
C SER A 55 -1.62 5.48 18.85
N HIS A 56 -2.43 4.59 19.43
CA HIS A 56 -3.49 3.89 18.67
C HIS A 56 -4.42 4.86 17.93
N GLY A 57 -4.85 5.95 18.58
CA GLY A 57 -5.72 6.95 17.94
C GLY A 57 -5.07 7.64 16.74
N ARG A 58 -3.75 7.96 16.82
CA ARG A 58 -3.01 8.56 15.70
C ARG A 58 -2.85 7.60 14.53
N LYS A 59 -2.56 6.30 14.81
CA LYS A 59 -2.51 5.25 13.79
C LYS A 59 -3.86 5.06 13.10
N THR A 60 -4.94 4.99 13.90
CA THR A 60 -6.30 4.85 13.38
C THR A 60 -6.67 6.04 12.48
N LEU A 61 -6.36 7.28 12.90
CA LEU A 61 -6.60 8.46 12.07
C LEU A 61 -5.84 8.37 10.75
N ALA A 62 -4.55 8.02 10.79
CA ALA A 62 -3.71 7.92 9.59
C ALA A 62 -4.22 6.86 8.60
N VAL A 63 -4.61 5.68 9.09
CA VAL A 63 -5.16 4.61 8.24
C VAL A 63 -6.56 4.96 7.73
N CYS A 64 -7.40 5.64 8.53
CA CYS A 64 -8.69 6.13 8.07
C CYS A 64 -8.57 7.16 6.95
N MET A 65 -7.54 8.02 6.99
CA MET A 65 -7.29 8.96 5.89
C MET A 65 -6.87 8.25 4.61
N SER A 66 -6.07 7.18 4.69
CA SER A 66 -5.75 6.38 3.51
C SER A 66 -6.97 5.61 2.96
N TYR A 67 -7.86 5.11 3.83
CA TYR A 67 -9.12 4.51 3.39
C TYR A 67 -10.09 5.54 2.78
N LEU A 68 -10.11 6.75 3.30
CA LEU A 68 -10.88 7.85 2.71
C LEU A 68 -10.40 8.19 1.29
N TYR A 69 -9.07 8.16 1.06
CA TYR A 69 -8.49 8.27 -0.28
C TYR A 69 -8.99 7.16 -1.21
N VAL A 70 -8.90 5.91 -0.74
CA VAL A 70 -9.37 4.73 -1.50
C VAL A 70 -10.85 4.86 -1.83
N PHE A 71 -11.66 5.27 -0.85
CA PHE A 71 -13.10 5.46 -1.03
C PHE A 71 -13.41 6.54 -2.07
N GLY A 72 -12.82 7.74 -1.95
CA GLY A 72 -13.04 8.84 -2.89
C GLY A 72 -12.60 8.51 -4.32
N THR A 73 -11.40 7.94 -4.46
CA THR A 73 -10.85 7.55 -5.76
C THR A 73 -11.62 6.39 -6.39
N GLY A 74 -12.02 5.38 -5.59
CA GLY A 74 -12.83 4.26 -6.04
C GLY A 74 -14.20 4.69 -6.55
N ILE A 75 -14.87 5.64 -5.87
CA ILE A 75 -16.12 6.25 -6.36
C ILE A 75 -15.86 6.93 -7.70
N ALA A 76 -14.83 7.78 -7.81
CA ALA A 76 -14.53 8.52 -9.03
C ALA A 76 -14.31 7.62 -10.25
N THR A 77 -13.63 6.49 -10.06
CA THR A 77 -13.33 5.56 -11.16
C THR A 77 -14.52 4.69 -11.58
N SER A 78 -15.57 4.58 -10.77
CA SER A 78 -16.61 3.56 -10.96
C SER A 78 -18.03 4.09 -11.14
N LEU A 79 -18.30 5.38 -10.91
CA LEU A 79 -19.65 5.98 -11.02
C LEU A 79 -20.35 5.73 -12.37
N GLN A 80 -19.61 5.68 -13.47
CA GLN A 80 -20.18 5.55 -14.82
C GLN A 80 -20.77 4.17 -15.14
N TYR A 81 -20.45 3.11 -14.39
CA TYR A 81 -20.76 1.74 -14.83
C TYR A 81 -22.26 1.44 -14.94
N SER A 82 -23.09 2.01 -14.09
CA SER A 82 -24.56 1.83 -14.17
C SER A 82 -25.23 2.73 -15.21
N VAL A 83 -24.56 3.80 -15.65
CA VAL A 83 -25.12 4.84 -16.50
C VAL A 83 -24.57 4.84 -17.95
N LEU A 84 -23.79 3.83 -18.33
CA LEU A 84 -23.16 3.75 -19.67
C LEU A 84 -24.18 3.86 -20.81
N SER A 85 -25.35 3.24 -20.66
CA SER A 85 -26.41 3.28 -21.68
C SER A 85 -26.99 4.68 -21.85
N ASP A 86 -27.09 5.45 -20.76
CA ASP A 86 -27.65 6.81 -20.83
C ASP A 86 -26.61 7.79 -21.39
N ILE A 87 -25.32 7.59 -21.09
CA ILE A 87 -24.23 8.32 -21.75
C ILE A 87 -24.26 8.07 -23.26
N THR A 88 -24.42 6.81 -23.70
CA THR A 88 -24.53 6.47 -25.12
C THR A 88 -25.72 7.16 -25.81
N LYS A 89 -26.89 7.20 -25.16
CA LYS A 89 -28.10 7.85 -25.71
C LYS A 89 -27.93 9.34 -25.85
N ASP A 90 -27.29 10.00 -24.90
CA ASP A 90 -27.17 11.45 -24.85
C ASP A 90 -26.00 11.98 -25.70
N THR A 91 -24.86 11.31 -25.70
CA THR A 91 -23.66 11.77 -26.40
C THR A 91 -23.45 11.17 -27.79
N GLY A 92 -24.15 10.07 -28.11
CA GLY A 92 -23.94 9.30 -29.33
C GLY A 92 -22.64 8.49 -29.36
N ILE A 93 -21.86 8.47 -28.27
CA ILE A 93 -20.67 7.62 -28.14
C ILE A 93 -21.10 6.17 -28.05
N SER A 94 -20.56 5.30 -28.91
CA SER A 94 -20.92 3.89 -28.87
C SER A 94 -20.54 3.25 -27.52
N THR A 95 -21.38 2.34 -27.02
CA THR A 95 -21.10 1.58 -25.79
C THR A 95 -19.76 0.85 -25.87
N ALA A 96 -19.39 0.36 -27.06
CA ALA A 96 -18.08 -0.28 -27.28
C ALA A 96 -16.92 0.68 -26.97
N ASN A 97 -16.99 1.94 -27.41
CA ASN A 97 -15.96 2.95 -27.10
C ASN A 97 -15.93 3.31 -25.64
N LEU A 98 -17.09 3.37 -24.98
CA LEU A 98 -17.18 3.62 -23.53
C LEU A 98 -16.48 2.51 -22.72
N VAL A 99 -16.74 1.25 -23.05
CA VAL A 99 -16.12 0.08 -22.43
C VAL A 99 -14.63 0.01 -22.77
N GLN A 100 -14.22 0.30 -24.01
CA GLN A 100 -12.82 0.34 -24.42
C GLN A 100 -12.05 1.42 -23.65
N GLY A 101 -12.65 2.60 -23.42
CA GLY A 101 -12.08 3.64 -22.59
C GLY A 101 -11.82 3.17 -21.15
N THR A 102 -12.70 2.37 -20.58
CA THR A 102 -12.49 1.75 -19.28
C THR A 102 -11.31 0.77 -19.31
N GLY A 103 -11.18 -0.04 -20.35
CA GLY A 103 -10.02 -0.93 -20.53
C GLY A 103 -8.70 -0.14 -20.61
N LEU A 104 -8.67 0.98 -21.34
CA LEU A 104 -7.51 1.87 -21.40
C LEU A 104 -7.20 2.46 -20.01
N MET A 105 -8.20 2.88 -19.26
CA MET A 105 -8.01 3.35 -17.88
C MET A 105 -7.25 2.33 -17.03
N PHE A 106 -7.67 1.07 -17.02
CA PHE A 106 -7.00 0.02 -16.25
C PHE A 106 -5.61 -0.32 -16.77
N LEU A 107 -5.37 -0.24 -18.08
CA LEU A 107 -4.04 -0.41 -18.65
C LEU A 107 -3.06 0.64 -18.11
N PHE A 108 -3.42 1.91 -18.21
CA PHE A 108 -2.58 3.00 -17.70
C PHE A 108 -2.51 3.06 -16.18
N PHE A 109 -3.55 2.60 -15.49
CA PHE A 109 -3.60 2.42 -14.05
C PHE A 109 -2.47 1.49 -13.57
N GLY A 110 -2.31 0.32 -14.18
CA GLY A 110 -1.22 -0.60 -13.85
C GLY A 110 0.17 -0.04 -14.14
N TRP A 111 0.37 0.54 -15.33
CA TRP A 111 1.68 1.10 -15.71
C TRP A 111 2.08 2.32 -14.86
N ALA A 112 1.15 3.16 -14.47
CA ALA A 112 1.42 4.34 -13.68
C ALA A 112 1.82 4.01 -12.21
N CYS A 113 1.45 2.84 -11.68
CA CYS A 113 1.96 2.35 -10.39
C CYS A 113 3.49 2.33 -10.35
N LEU A 114 4.15 1.98 -11.47
CA LEU A 114 5.61 1.96 -11.56
C LEU A 114 6.25 3.34 -11.38
N ILE A 115 5.49 4.40 -11.58
CA ILE A 115 5.95 5.80 -11.42
C ILE A 115 5.59 6.31 -10.03
N TRP A 116 4.33 6.16 -9.62
CA TRP A 116 3.85 6.71 -8.36
C TRP A 116 4.46 6.02 -7.12
N GLN A 117 4.68 4.71 -7.20
CA GLN A 117 5.25 3.95 -6.08
C GLN A 117 6.66 4.44 -5.71
N PRO A 118 7.65 4.57 -6.63
CA PRO A 118 8.95 5.16 -6.32
C PRO A 118 8.87 6.61 -5.83
N LEU A 119 7.95 7.41 -6.37
CA LEU A 119 7.72 8.77 -5.89
C LEU A 119 7.27 8.79 -4.44
N ALA A 120 6.30 7.94 -4.08
CA ALA A 120 5.80 7.82 -2.72
C ALA A 120 6.87 7.31 -1.76
N LEU A 121 7.72 6.36 -2.20
CA LEU A 121 8.81 5.80 -1.41
C LEU A 121 9.99 6.78 -1.23
N THR A 122 10.13 7.77 -2.10
CA THR A 122 11.25 8.73 -2.08
C THR A 122 10.86 10.06 -1.46
N TYR A 123 9.68 10.60 -1.81
CA TYR A 123 9.26 11.96 -1.46
C TYR A 123 8.15 12.02 -0.41
N GLY A 124 7.60 10.88 -0.02
CA GLY A 124 6.55 10.77 0.99
C GLY A 124 5.21 10.32 0.44
N ARG A 125 4.42 9.68 1.32
CA ARG A 125 3.10 9.14 0.97
C ARG A 125 2.06 10.25 0.87
N ARG A 126 2.05 11.17 1.84
CA ARG A 126 1.08 12.26 1.93
C ARG A 126 1.02 13.10 0.66
N GLY A 127 2.20 13.46 0.11
CA GLY A 127 2.28 14.26 -1.11
C GLY A 127 1.62 13.59 -2.31
N VAL A 128 1.84 12.28 -2.48
CA VAL A 128 1.23 11.51 -3.58
C VAL A 128 -0.28 11.41 -3.39
N TYR A 129 -0.76 11.08 -2.19
CA TYR A 129 -2.20 11.03 -1.87
C TYR A 129 -2.91 12.35 -2.21
N LEU A 130 -2.39 13.47 -1.72
CA LEU A 130 -3.00 14.78 -1.94
C LEU A 130 -2.94 15.23 -3.40
N THR A 131 -1.80 15.01 -4.07
CA THR A 131 -1.63 15.41 -5.47
C THR A 131 -2.58 14.64 -6.37
N THR A 132 -2.67 13.31 -6.20
CA THR A 132 -3.53 12.48 -7.04
C THR A 132 -5.01 12.72 -6.76
N MET A 133 -5.43 12.91 -5.51
CA MET A 133 -6.81 13.29 -5.19
C MET A 133 -7.17 14.66 -5.78
N LEU A 134 -6.28 15.65 -5.68
CA LEU A 134 -6.50 16.97 -6.26
C LEU A 134 -6.66 16.91 -7.79
N LEU A 135 -5.84 16.12 -8.46
CA LEU A 135 -5.89 15.94 -9.92
C LEU A 135 -7.12 15.14 -10.37
N THR A 136 -7.66 14.28 -9.53
CA THR A 136 -8.88 13.50 -9.83
C THR A 136 -10.11 14.41 -9.97
N ILE A 137 -10.19 15.51 -9.20
CA ILE A 137 -11.32 16.46 -9.23
C ILE A 137 -11.59 17.00 -10.64
N PRO A 138 -10.64 17.67 -11.33
CA PRO A 138 -10.88 18.19 -12.68
C PRO A 138 -11.09 17.09 -13.71
N MET A 139 -10.55 15.88 -13.51
CA MET A 139 -10.80 14.77 -14.43
C MET A 139 -12.24 14.28 -14.35
N MET A 140 -12.81 14.21 -13.13
CA MET A 140 -14.22 13.88 -12.96
C MET A 140 -15.13 14.95 -13.57
N GLU A 141 -14.80 16.21 -13.38
CA GLU A 141 -15.55 17.31 -14.00
C GLU A 141 -15.50 17.25 -15.53
N TRP A 142 -14.33 16.97 -16.10
CA TRP A 142 -14.20 16.80 -17.54
C TRP A 142 -15.06 15.65 -18.08
N THR A 143 -15.21 14.55 -17.30
CA THR A 143 -16.08 13.43 -17.70
C THR A 143 -17.52 13.89 -17.93
N ALA A 144 -18.05 14.82 -17.12
CA ALA A 144 -19.42 15.33 -17.26
C ALA A 144 -19.65 16.13 -18.55
N TYR A 145 -18.60 16.72 -19.12
CA TYR A 145 -18.66 17.54 -20.34
C TYR A 145 -18.21 16.81 -21.59
N SER A 146 -17.78 15.55 -21.50
CA SER A 146 -17.31 14.79 -22.66
C SER A 146 -18.43 14.55 -23.66
N THR A 147 -18.17 14.89 -24.93
CA THR A 147 -19.11 14.77 -26.05
C THR A 147 -18.60 13.89 -27.19
N SER A 148 -17.32 13.56 -27.20
CA SER A 148 -16.69 12.75 -28.24
C SER A 148 -15.94 11.54 -27.71
N SER A 149 -15.80 10.50 -28.54
CA SER A 149 -15.03 9.30 -28.18
C SER A 149 -13.55 9.63 -27.87
N GLY A 150 -12.97 10.62 -28.57
CA GLY A 150 -11.59 11.04 -28.33
C GLY A 150 -11.40 11.67 -26.95
N GLU A 151 -12.30 12.56 -26.53
CA GLU A 151 -12.31 13.11 -25.18
C GLU A 151 -12.51 12.03 -24.12
N TRP A 152 -13.43 11.09 -24.39
CA TRP A 152 -13.66 9.95 -23.50
C TRP A 152 -12.38 9.15 -23.28
N PHE A 153 -11.66 8.79 -24.32
CA PHE A 153 -10.40 8.06 -24.19
C PHE A 153 -9.33 8.88 -23.44
N ALA A 154 -9.20 10.17 -23.78
CA ALA A 154 -8.19 11.04 -23.19
C ALA A 154 -8.37 11.14 -21.66
N HIS A 155 -9.57 11.49 -21.18
CA HIS A 155 -9.77 11.61 -19.74
C HIS A 155 -9.72 10.25 -19.04
N ARG A 156 -10.10 9.12 -19.70
CA ARG A 156 -9.97 7.78 -19.11
C ARG A 156 -8.51 7.37 -18.92
N ILE A 157 -7.64 7.66 -19.89
CA ILE A 157 -6.21 7.44 -19.75
C ILE A 157 -5.64 8.28 -18.60
N LEU A 158 -5.98 9.56 -18.55
CA LEU A 158 -5.47 10.47 -17.52
C LEU A 158 -5.95 10.09 -16.12
N ILE A 159 -7.23 9.76 -15.95
CA ILE A 159 -7.73 9.32 -14.64
C ILE A 159 -7.10 7.98 -14.24
N GLY A 160 -6.82 7.08 -15.19
CA GLY A 160 -6.08 5.85 -14.95
C GLY A 160 -4.69 6.12 -14.39
N ILE A 161 -3.94 7.04 -15.00
CA ILE A 161 -2.61 7.46 -14.52
C ILE A 161 -2.69 8.07 -13.12
N ILE A 162 -3.64 8.97 -12.89
CA ILE A 162 -3.78 9.72 -11.64
C ILE A 162 -4.27 8.83 -10.50
N ALA A 163 -5.25 7.97 -10.73
CA ALA A 163 -5.86 7.13 -9.72
C ALA A 163 -5.02 5.89 -9.33
N SER A 164 -4.00 5.57 -10.10
CA SER A 164 -3.13 4.39 -9.93
C SER A 164 -2.63 4.14 -8.50
N PRO A 165 -2.27 5.12 -7.66
CA PRO A 165 -1.80 4.85 -6.29
C PRO A 165 -2.80 4.17 -5.36
N ILE A 166 -4.09 4.10 -5.73
CA ILE A 166 -5.12 3.46 -4.90
C ILE A 166 -4.81 1.98 -4.63
N GLU A 167 -4.18 1.28 -5.58
CA GLU A 167 -3.90 -0.16 -5.49
C GLU A 167 -2.67 -0.47 -4.62
N SER A 168 -1.73 0.44 -4.46
CA SER A 168 -0.46 0.13 -3.81
C SER A 168 -0.15 0.99 -2.59
N LEU A 169 -0.56 2.25 -2.62
CA LEU A 169 -0.09 3.22 -1.62
C LEU A 169 -0.75 2.98 -0.25
N CYS A 170 -2.00 2.54 -0.22
CA CYS A 170 -2.68 2.21 1.04
C CYS A 170 -2.05 0.98 1.70
N GLU A 171 -1.68 -0.03 0.92
CA GLU A 171 -0.96 -1.20 1.43
C GLU A 171 0.35 -0.78 2.10
N VAL A 172 1.17 0.03 1.42
CA VAL A 172 2.42 0.55 1.98
C VAL A 172 2.18 1.33 3.26
N THR A 173 1.12 2.15 3.34
CA THR A 173 0.75 2.89 4.54
C THR A 173 0.40 1.95 5.71
N VAL A 174 -0.32 0.86 5.45
CA VAL A 174 -0.59 -0.17 6.47
C VAL A 174 0.71 -0.83 6.94
N PHE A 175 1.64 -1.12 6.03
CA PHE A 175 2.97 -1.66 6.39
C PHE A 175 3.82 -0.70 7.22
N ASP A 176 3.69 0.61 7.02
CA ASP A 176 4.38 1.62 7.80
C ASP A 176 3.84 1.73 9.25
N LEU A 177 2.53 1.51 9.45
CA LEU A 177 1.82 1.77 10.70
C LEU A 177 1.70 0.54 11.61
N TYR A 178 1.65 -0.67 11.04
CA TYR A 178 1.30 -1.88 11.79
C TYR A 178 2.35 -2.98 11.68
N PHE A 179 2.50 -3.73 12.78
CA PHE A 179 3.36 -4.91 12.85
C PHE A 179 2.78 -6.08 12.05
N ALA A 180 3.64 -7.00 11.61
CA ALA A 180 3.30 -8.12 10.75
C ALA A 180 2.09 -8.95 11.25
N HIS A 181 2.00 -9.21 12.55
CA HIS A 181 0.95 -10.02 13.16
C HIS A 181 -0.45 -9.38 13.17
N ASN A 182 -0.57 -8.09 12.90
CA ASN A 182 -1.84 -7.35 12.87
C ASN A 182 -2.19 -6.81 11.46
N ARG A 183 -1.29 -6.96 10.49
CA ARG A 183 -1.46 -6.39 9.14
C ARG A 183 -2.65 -6.96 8.39
N GLY A 184 -2.93 -8.25 8.56
CA GLY A 184 -4.02 -8.93 7.83
C GLY A 184 -5.36 -8.26 8.09
N THR A 185 -5.66 -7.91 9.33
CA THR A 185 -6.92 -7.23 9.69
C THR A 185 -7.06 -5.88 8.97
N TYR A 186 -6.02 -5.04 8.96
CA TYR A 186 -6.07 -3.73 8.29
C TYR A 186 -6.03 -3.85 6.77
N MET A 187 -5.31 -4.85 6.23
CA MET A 187 -5.36 -5.17 4.81
C MET A 187 -6.74 -5.65 4.37
N GLY A 188 -7.40 -6.49 5.17
CA GLY A 188 -8.78 -6.90 4.92
C GLY A 188 -9.75 -5.71 4.85
N LEU A 189 -9.61 -4.74 5.76
CA LEU A 189 -10.42 -3.52 5.76
C LEU A 189 -10.11 -2.61 4.55
N TYR A 190 -8.83 -2.54 4.14
CA TYR A 190 -8.45 -1.86 2.90
C TYR A 190 -9.14 -2.47 1.69
N VAL A 191 -9.05 -3.81 1.53
CA VAL A 191 -9.69 -4.54 0.43
C VAL A 191 -11.20 -4.32 0.43
N PHE A 192 -11.85 -4.36 1.59
CA PHE A 192 -13.27 -4.02 1.70
C PHE A 192 -13.58 -2.60 1.25
N THR A 193 -12.76 -1.62 1.65
CA THR A 193 -12.94 -0.22 1.24
C THR A 193 -12.75 -0.06 -0.26
N LEU A 194 -11.73 -0.71 -0.84
CA LEU A 194 -11.42 -0.68 -2.26
C LEU A 194 -12.56 -1.24 -3.11
N PHE A 195 -12.92 -2.48 -2.89
CA PHE A 195 -14.00 -3.12 -3.65
C PHE A 195 -15.38 -2.57 -3.26
N GLY A 196 -15.59 -2.27 -1.98
CA GLY A 196 -16.81 -1.66 -1.48
C GLY A 196 -17.09 -0.32 -2.17
N SER A 197 -16.13 0.57 -2.28
CA SER A 197 -16.31 1.86 -2.97
C SER A 197 -16.59 1.68 -4.46
N ASN A 198 -15.89 0.75 -5.10
CA ASN A 198 -16.08 0.45 -6.53
C ASN A 198 -17.45 -0.14 -6.86
N PHE A 199 -18.08 -0.89 -5.95
CA PHE A 199 -19.44 -1.41 -6.14
C PHE A 199 -20.52 -0.45 -5.61
N LEU A 200 -20.21 0.30 -4.56
CA LEU A 200 -21.13 1.28 -3.98
C LEU A 200 -21.38 2.45 -4.95
N ALA A 201 -20.34 2.86 -5.69
CA ALA A 201 -20.45 3.94 -6.66
C ALA A 201 -21.54 3.70 -7.73
N PRO A 202 -21.52 2.60 -8.51
CA PRO A 202 -22.56 2.35 -9.50
C PRO A 202 -23.94 2.08 -8.88
N LEU A 203 -24.00 1.53 -7.64
CA LEU A 203 -25.26 1.37 -6.92
C LEU A 203 -25.95 2.71 -6.71
N PHE A 204 -25.27 3.69 -6.13
CA PHE A 204 -25.81 5.02 -5.90
C PHE A 204 -25.94 5.83 -7.20
N ALA A 205 -24.98 5.67 -8.13
CA ALA A 205 -25.01 6.35 -9.40
C ALA A 205 -26.29 6.05 -10.21
N GLY A 206 -26.77 4.80 -10.17
CA GLY A 206 -28.01 4.43 -10.84
C GLY A 206 -29.22 5.19 -10.30
N TRP A 207 -29.39 5.23 -8.97
CA TRP A 207 -30.48 5.97 -8.32
C TRP A 207 -30.40 7.47 -8.56
N PHE A 208 -29.19 8.01 -8.48
CA PHE A 208 -28.95 9.44 -8.66
C PHE A 208 -29.17 9.86 -10.12
N ASN A 209 -28.80 9.00 -11.07
CA ASN A 209 -29.01 9.22 -12.50
C ASN A 209 -30.51 9.26 -12.87
N ASP A 210 -31.32 8.37 -12.31
CA ASP A 210 -32.77 8.36 -12.59
C ASP A 210 -33.45 9.65 -12.09
N ALA A 211 -32.88 10.32 -11.06
CA ALA A 211 -33.41 11.56 -10.51
C ALA A 211 -32.85 12.84 -11.20
N TYR A 212 -31.55 12.88 -11.52
CA TYR A 212 -30.87 14.11 -11.93
C TYR A 212 -30.11 13.98 -13.26
N GLY A 213 -30.00 12.77 -13.82
CA GLY A 213 -29.25 12.49 -15.04
C GLY A 213 -27.77 12.22 -14.82
N TRP A 214 -27.13 11.64 -15.85
CA TRP A 214 -25.77 11.12 -15.75
C TRP A 214 -24.70 12.21 -15.56
N ARG A 215 -24.90 13.42 -16.10
CA ARG A 215 -23.93 14.53 -15.88
C ARG A 215 -23.86 14.93 -14.42
N TRP A 216 -25.01 15.07 -13.76
CA TRP A 216 -25.06 15.35 -12.32
C TRP A 216 -24.47 14.22 -11.48
N THR A 217 -24.56 12.99 -11.96
CA THR A 217 -23.89 11.85 -11.30
C THR A 217 -22.36 12.02 -11.32
N MET A 218 -21.79 12.54 -12.44
CA MET A 218 -20.35 12.86 -12.49
C MET A 218 -19.98 14.03 -11.58
N HIS A 219 -20.79 15.10 -11.55
CA HIS A 219 -20.60 16.22 -10.62
C HIS A 219 -20.64 15.76 -9.14
N LEU A 220 -21.50 14.80 -8.80
CA LEU A 220 -21.50 14.18 -7.46
C LEU A 220 -20.12 13.55 -7.15
N GLY A 221 -19.53 12.85 -8.10
CA GLY A 221 -18.17 12.30 -7.95
C GLY A 221 -17.12 13.40 -7.70
N THR A 222 -17.21 14.52 -8.43
CA THR A 222 -16.34 15.70 -8.22
C THR A 222 -16.48 16.24 -6.79
N ILE A 223 -17.72 16.39 -6.29
CA ILE A 223 -18.00 16.88 -4.94
C ILE A 223 -17.43 15.93 -3.87
N VAL A 224 -17.61 14.62 -4.04
CA VAL A 224 -17.06 13.61 -3.10
C VAL A 224 -15.53 13.68 -3.09
N CYS A 225 -14.87 13.75 -4.24
CA CYS A 225 -13.41 13.88 -4.32
C CYS A 225 -12.91 15.17 -3.67
N ALA A 226 -13.60 16.29 -3.90
CA ALA A 226 -13.25 17.57 -3.30
C ALA A 226 -13.39 17.53 -1.75
N PHE A 227 -14.46 16.93 -1.25
CA PHE A 227 -14.65 16.69 0.18
C PHE A 227 -13.52 15.82 0.77
N CYS A 228 -13.22 14.69 0.13
CA CYS A 228 -12.13 13.81 0.55
C CYS A 228 -10.80 14.54 0.56
N PHE A 229 -10.50 15.32 -0.48
CA PHE A 229 -9.28 16.13 -0.55
C PHE A 229 -9.17 17.11 0.62
N VAL A 230 -10.23 17.87 0.92
CA VAL A 230 -10.23 18.84 2.02
C VAL A 230 -9.99 18.16 3.37
N VAL A 231 -10.69 17.05 3.65
CA VAL A 231 -10.50 16.31 4.90
C VAL A 231 -9.07 15.75 4.98
N MET A 232 -8.56 15.16 3.92
CA MET A 232 -7.19 14.60 3.89
C MET A 232 -6.14 15.71 4.04
N PHE A 233 -6.34 16.86 3.43
CA PHE A 233 -5.40 17.98 3.54
C PHE A 233 -5.15 18.38 4.97
N PHE A 234 -6.19 18.44 5.82
CA PHE A 234 -6.07 18.83 7.21
C PHE A 234 -5.66 17.72 8.17
N PHE A 235 -6.11 16.49 7.93
CA PHE A 235 -5.99 15.39 8.90
C PHE A 235 -4.96 14.32 8.52
N MET A 236 -4.53 14.24 7.26
CA MET A 236 -3.54 13.25 6.85
C MET A 236 -2.14 13.65 7.27
N GLU A 237 -1.46 12.76 7.99
CA GLU A 237 -0.05 12.92 8.36
C GLU A 237 0.85 12.10 7.43
N GLU A 238 2.15 12.46 7.38
CA GLU A 238 3.16 11.70 6.63
C GLU A 238 3.55 10.44 7.42
N THR A 239 3.50 9.29 6.77
CA THR A 239 3.81 7.99 7.38
C THR A 239 5.17 7.44 6.99
N ILE A 240 5.87 8.08 6.05
CA ILE A 240 7.21 7.62 5.66
C ILE A 240 8.21 7.82 6.80
N TYR A 241 8.95 6.77 7.11
CA TYR A 241 10.04 6.79 8.07
C TYR A 241 11.17 5.86 7.60
N PHE A 242 12.39 6.35 7.59
CA PHE A 242 13.57 5.56 7.23
C PHE A 242 14.24 5.06 8.53
N ARG A 243 14.13 3.75 8.80
CA ARG A 243 14.73 3.10 9.95
C ARG A 243 16.17 2.72 9.65
N ASP A 244 17.06 3.08 10.55
CA ASP A 244 18.43 2.56 10.56
C ASP A 244 18.40 1.27 11.40
N VAL A 245 18.51 0.12 10.77
CA VAL A 245 18.61 -1.17 11.45
C VAL A 245 20.05 -1.65 11.27
N ASP A 246 20.80 -1.66 12.36
CA ASP A 246 22.17 -2.20 12.45
C ASP A 246 23.11 -1.75 11.31
N GLY A 247 23.06 -0.45 10.93
CA GLY A 247 23.88 0.12 9.86
C GLY A 247 23.44 -0.19 8.44
N VAL A 248 22.35 -0.95 8.27
CA VAL A 248 21.70 -1.20 6.97
C VAL A 248 20.46 -0.32 6.86
N HIS A 249 20.49 0.63 5.92
CA HIS A 249 19.30 1.42 5.58
C HIS A 249 18.25 0.50 4.94
N LEU A 250 17.30 0.01 5.73
CA LEU A 250 16.12 -0.70 5.22
C LEU A 250 15.12 0.29 4.59
N THR A 251 15.56 0.93 3.54
CA THR A 251 14.65 1.45 2.53
C THR A 251 14.31 0.28 1.62
N GLY A 252 13.38 -0.55 1.78
CA GLY A 252 12.97 -1.62 0.86
C GLY A 252 13.92 -2.03 -0.31
N VAL A 253 15.17 -1.59 -0.27
CA VAL A 253 16.23 -1.70 -1.25
C VAL A 253 17.47 -2.21 -0.52
N VAL A 254 17.65 -3.52 -0.52
CA VAL A 254 18.94 -4.12 -0.13
C VAL A 254 20.01 -3.55 -1.07
N PRO A 255 21.06 -2.88 -0.57
CA PRO A 255 22.18 -2.46 -1.41
C PRO A 255 22.85 -3.73 -1.95
N THR A 256 22.81 -3.93 -3.25
CA THR A 256 23.41 -5.07 -3.96
C THR A 256 24.95 -5.09 -3.90
N THR A 257 25.55 -4.25 -3.07
CA THR A 257 27.02 -4.04 -3.05
C THR A 257 27.74 -5.01 -2.12
N GLU A 258 27.05 -5.76 -1.25
CA GLU A 258 27.74 -6.69 -0.33
C GLU A 258 27.72 -8.17 -0.74
N LEU A 259 27.08 -8.54 -1.86
CA LEU A 259 27.10 -9.91 -2.38
C LEU A 259 28.31 -10.22 -3.27
N ALA A 260 29.29 -9.32 -3.36
CA ALA A 260 30.50 -9.50 -4.14
C ALA A 260 31.77 -9.32 -3.26
N GLN A 261 31.76 -9.81 -2.03
CA GLN A 261 33.02 -10.02 -1.31
C GLN A 261 33.45 -11.46 -1.51
N ASP A 262 34.50 -11.56 -2.31
CA ASP A 262 35.29 -12.75 -2.68
C ASP A 262 35.60 -13.63 -1.44
N PRO A 263 35.39 -14.96 -1.50
CA PRO A 263 35.68 -15.86 -0.39
C PRO A 263 37.15 -15.95 0.02
N LYS A 264 38.06 -15.29 -0.73
CA LYS A 264 39.50 -15.35 -0.49
C LYS A 264 40.05 -14.42 0.59
N SER A 265 39.23 -13.52 1.14
CA SER A 265 39.71 -12.57 2.16
C SER A 265 39.58 -13.10 3.60
N ARG A 266 39.03 -14.27 3.81
CA ARG A 266 38.87 -14.87 5.16
C ARG A 266 40.08 -15.70 5.65
N GLU A 267 41.04 -15.98 4.79
CA GLU A 267 42.16 -16.88 5.11
C GLU A 267 43.42 -16.21 5.67
N SER A 268 43.43 -14.89 5.81
CA SER A 268 44.60 -14.13 6.26
C SER A 268 44.58 -13.58 7.70
N LEU A 269 43.51 -13.86 8.49
CA LEU A 269 43.36 -13.33 9.84
C LEU A 269 43.40 -14.37 10.97
N GLU A 270 43.75 -15.62 10.66
CA GLU A 270 43.85 -16.69 11.67
C GLU A 270 45.25 -17.27 11.74
N LYS A 271 46.18 -16.54 12.34
CA LYS A 271 47.42 -17.11 12.92
C LYS A 271 47.67 -16.52 14.29
N PRO A 272 47.64 -17.34 15.35
CA PRO A 272 48.03 -16.90 16.67
C PRO A 272 49.55 -16.92 16.77
N SER A 273 50.17 -15.84 17.27
CA SER A 273 51.56 -15.81 17.72
C SER A 273 51.58 -15.82 19.24
N PRO A 274 52.51 -16.58 19.84
CA PRO A 274 52.53 -16.81 21.27
C PRO A 274 53.43 -15.83 22.04
N THR A 275 53.00 -15.56 23.27
CA THR A 275 53.79 -15.31 24.50
C THR A 275 54.80 -14.16 24.52
N THR A 276 54.54 -13.19 25.38
CA THR A 276 55.55 -12.81 26.40
C THR A 276 54.85 -12.16 27.61
N THR A 277 55.32 -12.60 28.75
CA THR A 277 55.00 -12.34 30.14
C THR A 277 55.27 -10.90 30.62
N ALA A 278 54.53 -10.56 31.67
CA ALA A 278 54.93 -9.79 32.85
C ALA A 278 54.61 -8.28 32.97
N GLU A 279 53.78 -8.06 33.99
CA GLU A 279 53.83 -6.97 34.97
C GLU A 279 53.82 -5.50 34.50
N SER A 280 52.74 -4.80 34.80
CA SER A 280 52.80 -3.67 35.74
C SER A 280 51.41 -3.07 35.97
N THR A 281 51.05 -3.01 37.21
CA THR A 281 49.96 -2.27 37.85
C THR A 281 50.06 -0.78 37.54
N ALA A 282 49.08 -0.21 36.81
CA ALA A 282 48.72 1.20 36.93
C ALA A 282 47.28 1.37 36.44
N GLY A 283 46.42 1.74 37.36
CA GLY A 283 45.02 2.05 37.07
C GLY A 283 44.95 3.23 36.10
N VAL A 284 44.50 2.95 34.91
CA VAL A 284 44.01 3.97 34.00
C VAL A 284 42.52 3.94 34.11
N ALA A 285 41.96 4.95 34.77
CA ALA A 285 40.56 5.28 34.68
C ALA A 285 40.23 5.43 33.19
N LEU A 286 39.49 4.49 32.64
CA LEU A 286 38.85 4.62 31.34
C LEU A 286 37.87 5.79 31.43
N THR A 287 38.35 6.96 31.02
CA THR A 287 37.46 8.08 30.72
C THR A 287 36.49 7.61 29.65
N GLN A 288 35.23 7.64 30.06
CA GLN A 288 34.03 7.27 29.30
C GLN A 288 33.72 8.30 28.21
N ASP A 289 34.72 8.74 27.43
CA ASP A 289 34.60 9.85 26.51
C ASP A 289 35.27 9.55 25.16
N THR A 290 34.82 8.47 24.47
CA THR A 290 35.00 8.36 23.01
C THR A 290 34.08 7.30 22.41
N LEU A 291 32.81 7.27 22.77
CA LEU A 291 31.79 6.77 21.88
C LEU A 291 31.27 7.98 21.07
N PRO A 292 31.23 7.92 19.74
CA PRO A 292 30.52 8.95 19.00
C PRO A 292 29.08 8.93 19.55
N HIS A 293 28.73 9.97 20.30
CA HIS A 293 27.36 10.26 20.61
C HIS A 293 26.60 10.17 19.29
N HIS A 294 25.78 9.13 19.10
CA HIS A 294 24.62 9.26 18.25
C HIS A 294 24.01 10.61 18.65
N MET A 295 24.16 11.60 17.78
CA MET A 295 23.51 12.88 17.99
C MET A 295 22.05 12.54 18.27
N ALA A 296 21.67 12.71 19.53
CA ALA A 296 20.26 12.68 19.91
C ALA A 296 19.61 13.67 18.96
N ARG A 297 18.95 13.17 17.91
CA ARG A 297 18.20 14.02 16.98
C ARG A 297 17.19 14.74 17.85
N THR A 298 17.47 15.99 18.17
CA THR A 298 16.51 16.86 18.84
C THR A 298 15.22 16.70 18.04
N PRO A 299 14.08 16.38 18.68
CA PRO A 299 12.82 16.27 17.99
C PRO A 299 12.60 17.61 17.30
N ILE A 300 12.77 17.65 15.98
CA ILE A 300 12.47 18.83 15.18
C ILE A 300 10.96 18.92 15.27
N THR A 301 10.47 19.74 16.21
CA THR A 301 9.07 20.15 16.23
C THR A 301 8.84 20.82 14.88
N PRO A 302 8.14 20.19 13.95
CA PRO A 302 8.00 20.76 12.62
C PRO A 302 7.26 22.07 12.77
N ALA A 303 7.79 23.16 12.20
CA ALA A 303 7.06 24.42 12.10
C ALA A 303 5.65 24.10 11.56
N ILE A 304 4.61 24.72 12.08
CA ILE A 304 3.20 24.43 11.72
C ILE A 304 3.01 24.35 10.20
N TRP A 305 3.68 25.18 9.43
CA TRP A 305 3.68 25.18 7.97
C TRP A 305 4.33 23.93 7.33
N SER A 306 5.29 23.27 7.98
CA SER A 306 5.88 22.04 7.44
C SER A 306 4.91 20.84 7.54
N LYS A 307 3.94 20.90 8.44
CA LYS A 307 2.88 19.89 8.57
C LYS A 307 1.94 19.89 7.35
N TYR A 308 1.72 21.05 6.73
CA TYR A 308 0.82 21.19 5.59
C TYR A 308 1.52 21.13 4.23
N SER A 309 2.85 20.94 4.20
CA SER A 309 3.59 20.75 2.95
C SER A 309 3.15 19.46 2.25
N PHE A 310 2.92 19.53 0.94
CA PHE A 310 2.58 18.37 0.12
C PHE A 310 3.71 17.34 0.13
N PHE A 311 4.94 17.78 -0.10
CA PHE A 311 6.12 16.92 -0.14
C PHE A 311 7.10 17.34 0.95
N ARG A 312 7.63 16.36 1.67
CA ARG A 312 8.59 16.60 2.73
C ARG A 312 9.92 15.95 2.37
N VAL A 313 10.99 16.71 2.42
CA VAL A 313 12.33 16.16 2.27
C VAL A 313 12.77 15.60 3.62
N LEU A 314 12.84 14.28 3.72
CA LEU A 314 13.28 13.56 4.91
C LEU A 314 14.76 13.19 4.80
N PRO A 315 15.53 13.22 5.90
CA PRO A 315 16.88 12.67 5.93
C PRO A 315 16.83 11.15 5.70
N GLY A 316 17.84 10.57 5.06
CA GLY A 316 17.90 9.13 4.78
C GLY A 316 17.14 8.68 3.51
N ARG A 317 16.60 9.61 2.72
CA ARG A 317 15.90 9.25 1.47
C ARG A 317 16.84 8.58 0.46
N PRO A 318 16.33 7.64 -0.36
CA PRO A 318 17.08 7.01 -1.45
C PRO A 318 17.64 8.03 -2.45
N SER A 319 18.78 7.71 -3.06
CA SER A 319 19.33 8.54 -4.14
C SER A 319 18.41 8.56 -5.35
N ARG A 320 18.57 9.56 -6.24
CA ARG A 320 17.75 9.62 -7.49
C ARG A 320 17.96 8.39 -8.37
N LEU A 321 19.17 7.83 -8.38
CA LEU A 321 19.49 6.61 -9.12
C LEU A 321 18.77 5.39 -8.53
N ASP A 322 18.70 5.29 -7.20
CA ASP A 322 17.99 4.21 -6.54
C ASP A 322 16.47 4.32 -6.71
N ALA A 323 15.93 5.54 -6.69
CA ALA A 323 14.52 5.78 -7.03
C ALA A 323 14.21 5.33 -8.48
N PHE A 324 15.11 5.57 -9.44
CA PHE A 324 14.94 5.07 -10.80
C PHE A 324 15.01 3.53 -10.88
N LYS A 325 15.90 2.91 -10.10
CA LYS A 325 15.95 1.43 -10.00
C LYS A 325 14.64 0.83 -9.47
N MET A 326 13.92 1.52 -8.59
CA MET A 326 12.64 1.08 -8.07
C MET A 326 11.55 0.96 -9.15
N VAL A 327 11.67 1.70 -10.26
CA VAL A 327 10.71 1.65 -11.37
C VAL A 327 10.74 0.30 -12.09
N TYR A 328 11.92 -0.24 -12.37
CA TYR A 328 12.03 -1.47 -13.16
C TYR A 328 12.16 -2.75 -12.32
N ARG A 329 12.52 -2.65 -11.04
CA ARG A 329 12.66 -3.82 -10.14
C ARG A 329 11.41 -4.68 -10.07
N PRO A 330 10.18 -4.15 -9.93
CA PRO A 330 8.96 -4.96 -9.92
C PRO A 330 8.81 -5.81 -11.18
N LEU A 331 9.21 -5.28 -12.35
CA LEU A 331 9.16 -6.03 -13.61
C LEU A 331 10.12 -7.21 -13.60
N ILE A 332 11.34 -7.03 -13.07
CA ILE A 332 12.30 -8.12 -12.93
C ILE A 332 11.78 -9.18 -11.95
N MET A 333 11.13 -8.77 -10.85
CA MET A 333 10.60 -9.68 -9.84
C MET A 333 9.54 -10.63 -10.41
N ILE A 334 8.69 -10.17 -11.33
CA ILE A 334 7.69 -11.02 -12.00
C ILE A 334 8.36 -12.20 -12.73
N PHE A 335 9.49 -11.96 -13.42
CA PHE A 335 10.19 -13.00 -14.16
C PHE A 335 11.10 -13.88 -13.28
N ARG A 336 11.62 -13.31 -12.19
CA ARG A 336 12.57 -14.02 -11.31
C ARG A 336 11.89 -14.87 -10.23
N PHE A 337 10.70 -14.47 -9.78
CA PHE A 337 9.96 -15.14 -8.71
C PHE A 337 8.61 -15.68 -9.22
N PRO A 338 8.49 -16.98 -9.48
CA PRO A 338 7.24 -17.59 -9.99
C PRO A 338 6.04 -17.35 -9.06
N THR A 339 6.25 -17.25 -7.75
CA THR A 339 5.21 -16.99 -6.77
C THR A 339 4.61 -15.58 -6.93
N VAL A 340 5.46 -14.59 -7.26
CA VAL A 340 5.02 -13.21 -7.56
C VAL A 340 4.22 -13.19 -8.86
N ALA A 341 4.70 -13.89 -9.90
CA ALA A 341 3.98 -14.00 -11.17
C ALA A 341 2.62 -14.67 -10.99
N TRP A 342 2.56 -15.75 -10.20
CA TRP A 342 1.32 -16.47 -9.93
C TRP A 342 0.31 -15.63 -9.15
N SER A 343 0.73 -14.95 -8.08
CA SER A 343 -0.17 -14.07 -7.31
C SER A 343 -0.68 -12.91 -8.16
N GLY A 344 0.18 -12.31 -8.97
CA GLY A 344 -0.20 -11.26 -9.93
C GLY A 344 -1.20 -11.77 -10.98
N PHE A 345 -1.02 -13.00 -11.49
CA PHE A 345 -1.97 -13.61 -12.42
C PHE A 345 -3.33 -13.84 -11.77
N LEU A 346 -3.38 -14.40 -10.55
CA LEU A 346 -4.64 -14.62 -9.82
C LEU A 346 -5.37 -13.30 -9.55
N TYR A 347 -4.65 -12.26 -9.13
CA TYR A 347 -5.24 -10.95 -8.92
C TYR A 347 -5.76 -10.35 -10.24
N GLY A 348 -4.96 -10.40 -11.30
CA GLY A 348 -5.30 -9.88 -12.62
C GLY A 348 -6.53 -10.55 -13.23
N ILE A 349 -6.71 -11.88 -13.09
CA ILE A 349 -7.89 -12.57 -13.63
C ILE A 349 -9.17 -12.18 -12.88
N ASN A 350 -9.09 -11.96 -11.55
CA ASN A 350 -10.23 -11.47 -10.78
C ASN A 350 -10.64 -10.04 -11.23
N LEU A 351 -9.67 -9.15 -11.44
CA LEU A 351 -9.92 -7.81 -11.98
C LEU A 351 -10.49 -7.86 -13.41
N ALA A 352 -10.05 -8.80 -14.24
CA ALA A 352 -10.60 -8.98 -15.58
C ALA A 352 -12.09 -9.32 -15.53
N TRP A 353 -12.50 -10.27 -14.70
CA TRP A 353 -13.92 -10.61 -14.53
C TRP A 353 -14.75 -9.47 -13.93
N TYR A 354 -14.17 -8.71 -12.99
CA TYR A 354 -14.78 -7.48 -12.49
C TYR A 354 -15.05 -6.48 -13.62
N ASN A 355 -14.08 -6.29 -14.53
CA ASN A 355 -14.26 -5.39 -15.68
C ASN A 355 -15.30 -5.90 -16.68
N VAL A 356 -15.38 -7.21 -16.90
CA VAL A 356 -16.44 -7.81 -17.71
C VAL A 356 -17.82 -7.48 -17.13
N LEU A 357 -18.01 -7.65 -15.82
CA LEU A 357 -19.26 -7.28 -15.14
C LEU A 357 -19.59 -5.80 -15.38
N ASN A 358 -18.64 -4.90 -15.14
CA ASN A 358 -18.83 -3.46 -15.27
C ASN A 358 -19.12 -3.02 -16.71
N GLY A 359 -18.49 -3.66 -17.69
CA GLY A 359 -18.69 -3.36 -19.11
C GLY A 359 -19.98 -3.92 -19.69
N THR A 360 -20.53 -5.00 -19.11
CA THR A 360 -21.68 -5.72 -19.65
C THR A 360 -22.99 -5.46 -18.90
N ALA A 361 -22.92 -5.16 -17.60
CA ALA A 361 -24.13 -5.01 -16.78
C ALA A 361 -25.10 -3.96 -17.34
N SER A 362 -24.63 -2.73 -17.60
CA SER A 362 -25.50 -1.66 -18.11
C SER A 362 -26.04 -1.97 -19.52
N PRO A 363 -25.22 -2.29 -20.55
CA PRO A 363 -25.73 -2.56 -21.89
C PRO A 363 -26.69 -3.76 -21.98
N VAL A 364 -26.40 -4.84 -21.26
CA VAL A 364 -27.21 -6.07 -21.32
C VAL A 364 -28.55 -5.87 -20.60
N LEU A 365 -28.53 -5.32 -19.39
CA LEU A 365 -29.73 -5.20 -18.56
C LEU A 365 -30.64 -4.05 -19.01
N SER A 366 -30.12 -3.02 -19.67
CA SER A 366 -30.93 -1.93 -20.24
C SER A 366 -31.61 -2.30 -21.55
N SER A 367 -31.19 -3.38 -22.20
CA SER A 367 -31.78 -3.86 -23.46
C SER A 367 -32.88 -4.92 -23.25
N ALA A 368 -33.68 -5.17 -24.32
CA ALA A 368 -34.66 -6.23 -24.31
C ALA A 368 -34.00 -7.62 -24.09
N PRO A 369 -34.58 -8.52 -23.32
CA PRO A 369 -35.94 -8.48 -22.72
C PRO A 369 -36.03 -7.76 -21.36
N TYR A 370 -34.91 -7.37 -20.74
CA TYR A 370 -34.86 -6.88 -19.36
C TYR A 370 -35.43 -5.45 -19.23
N ASN A 371 -34.93 -4.51 -20.06
CA ASN A 371 -35.31 -3.08 -20.05
C ASN A 371 -35.24 -2.41 -18.67
N TRP A 372 -34.15 -2.72 -17.90
CA TRP A 372 -33.99 -2.18 -16.56
C TRP A 372 -33.56 -0.71 -16.60
N SER A 373 -34.04 0.07 -15.61
CA SER A 373 -33.56 1.43 -15.37
C SER A 373 -32.14 1.41 -14.77
N ALA A 374 -31.46 2.56 -14.80
CA ALA A 374 -30.11 2.69 -14.22
C ALA A 374 -30.12 2.34 -12.71
N ALA A 375 -31.18 2.70 -11.96
CA ALA A 375 -31.32 2.33 -10.57
C ALA A 375 -31.38 0.81 -10.36
N GLN A 376 -32.17 0.10 -11.19
CA GLN A 376 -32.27 -1.35 -11.12
C GLN A 376 -30.93 -2.02 -11.46
N ILE A 377 -30.22 -1.52 -12.47
CA ILE A 377 -28.88 -1.99 -12.84
C ILE A 377 -27.90 -1.75 -11.67
N GLY A 378 -27.98 -0.59 -11.02
CA GLY A 378 -27.19 -0.29 -9.83
C GLY A 378 -27.37 -1.32 -8.71
N CYS A 379 -28.59 -1.84 -8.51
CA CYS A 379 -28.88 -2.84 -7.47
C CYS A 379 -28.13 -4.17 -7.67
N VAL A 380 -27.69 -4.51 -8.89
CA VAL A 380 -26.87 -5.71 -9.16
C VAL A 380 -25.57 -5.68 -8.35
N TYR A 381 -25.02 -4.49 -8.13
CA TYR A 381 -23.77 -4.32 -7.39
C TYR A 381 -23.89 -4.57 -5.87
N ALA A 382 -25.10 -4.72 -5.33
CA ALA A 382 -25.30 -5.08 -3.93
C ALA A 382 -24.73 -6.49 -3.59
N GLY A 383 -24.85 -7.44 -4.52
CA GLY A 383 -24.29 -8.78 -4.35
C GLY A 383 -22.77 -8.78 -4.13
N PRO A 384 -21.99 -8.19 -5.04
CA PRO A 384 -20.55 -8.02 -4.86
C PRO A 384 -20.14 -7.27 -3.58
N ILE A 385 -20.91 -6.28 -3.11
CA ILE A 385 -20.65 -5.59 -1.83
C ILE A 385 -20.73 -6.56 -0.66
N ILE A 386 -21.78 -7.39 -0.61
CA ILE A 386 -21.94 -8.42 0.42
C ILE A 386 -20.79 -9.42 0.34
N GLY A 387 -20.42 -9.86 -0.86
CA GLY A 387 -19.28 -10.75 -1.09
C GLY A 387 -17.97 -10.15 -0.60
N ALA A 388 -17.72 -8.87 -0.89
CA ALA A 388 -16.52 -8.16 -0.43
C ALA A 388 -16.48 -8.05 1.11
N ALA A 389 -17.61 -7.80 1.77
CA ALA A 389 -17.70 -7.76 3.23
C ALA A 389 -17.35 -9.13 3.86
N VAL A 390 -17.91 -10.21 3.35
CA VAL A 390 -17.62 -11.58 3.84
C VAL A 390 -16.14 -11.93 3.59
N ALA A 391 -15.63 -11.63 2.38
CA ALA A 391 -14.24 -11.90 2.03
C ALA A 391 -13.26 -11.12 2.91
N SER A 392 -13.55 -9.86 3.23
CA SER A 392 -12.71 -9.02 4.09
C SER A 392 -12.61 -9.57 5.51
N LEU A 393 -13.73 -10.00 6.10
CA LEU A 393 -13.74 -10.62 7.42
C LEU A 393 -12.93 -11.92 7.45
N TRP A 394 -13.04 -12.72 6.38
CA TRP A 394 -12.30 -13.97 6.27
C TRP A 394 -10.81 -13.75 6.01
N SER A 395 -10.46 -12.91 5.03
CA SER A 395 -9.06 -12.68 4.65
C SER A 395 -8.26 -11.85 5.67
N GLY A 396 -8.93 -11.01 6.46
CA GLY A 396 -8.28 -10.23 7.51
C GLY A 396 -8.04 -11.05 8.77
N ASN A 397 -9.02 -11.08 9.66
CA ASN A 397 -8.88 -11.70 10.99
C ASN A 397 -8.55 -13.20 10.94
N ALA A 398 -9.15 -13.94 10.00
CA ALA A 398 -8.87 -15.37 9.89
C ALA A 398 -7.45 -15.63 9.40
N ALA A 399 -6.92 -14.82 8.49
CA ALA A 399 -5.55 -14.94 8.00
C ALA A 399 -4.54 -14.69 9.12
N ASP A 400 -4.71 -13.61 9.91
CA ASP A 400 -3.84 -13.31 11.05
C ASP A 400 -3.88 -14.45 12.09
N TRP A 401 -5.08 -14.97 12.39
CA TRP A 401 -5.24 -16.09 13.33
C TRP A 401 -4.59 -17.38 12.81
N ILE A 402 -4.77 -17.72 11.52
CA ILE A 402 -4.19 -18.91 10.91
C ILE A 402 -2.67 -18.78 10.86
N ALA A 403 -2.13 -17.62 10.49
CA ALA A 403 -0.69 -17.38 10.43
C ALA A 403 -0.04 -17.62 11.80
N LEU A 404 -0.57 -17.01 12.87
CA LEU A 404 -0.07 -17.22 14.22
C LEU A 404 -0.22 -18.66 14.70
N LYS A 405 -1.34 -19.33 14.38
CA LYS A 405 -1.56 -20.74 14.74
C LYS A 405 -0.58 -21.68 14.04
N LEU A 406 -0.31 -21.43 12.76
CA LEU A 406 0.65 -22.23 11.99
C LEU A 406 2.09 -21.97 12.45
N ALA A 407 2.46 -20.71 12.72
CA ALA A 407 3.75 -20.37 13.27
C ALA A 407 3.99 -21.09 14.62
N ARG A 408 3.02 -21.04 15.55
CA ARG A 408 3.09 -21.78 16.83
C ARG A 408 3.24 -23.29 16.65
N ARG A 409 2.65 -23.86 15.61
CA ARG A 409 2.73 -25.30 15.32
C ARG A 409 4.07 -25.70 14.70
N ASN A 410 4.70 -24.82 13.93
CA ASN A 410 5.90 -25.10 13.14
C ASN A 410 7.20 -24.62 13.80
N GLY A 411 7.11 -23.98 14.97
CA GLY A 411 8.30 -23.55 15.72
C GLY A 411 8.78 -22.13 15.41
N GLY A 412 7.92 -21.27 14.87
CA GLY A 412 8.24 -19.87 14.62
C GLY A 412 7.86 -19.37 13.24
#